data_38e80ca27f443ca362e098ed57e6e238
#
_entry.id   38e80ca27f443ca362e098ed57e6e238
#
_cell.length_a   1.000
_cell.length_b   1.000
_cell.length_c   1.000
_cell.angle_alpha   90.00
_cell.angle_beta   90.00
_cell.angle_gamma   90.00
#
_symmetry.space_group_name_H-M   'P 1'
#
loop_
_entity.id
_entity.type
_entity.pdbx_description
1 polymer ?
#
loop_
_entity_poly.entity_id
_entity_poly.type
_entity_poly.pdbx_seq_one_letter_code
_entity_poly.pdbx_strand_id
1 'polypeptide(L)'
;MARTASTKTRGAKRPAGTLESLRNGANVIAHPKNKMQERLRRQYLHRGVRWCVQFGFLICFPAAWNAAFNGVKYIFTQLGSHAPIELTGFLSLLLALLAFTCVFGRFFCGFACAFGTLGDIVYALATPLRRTLRLEGKGAHRLPAGVQHALQLVKYAVLVGICALCVMGIWPQVSGASPWVAFAGITARSLEGIVPTAFAALGAVMVGMAFVERFFCQFLCPFGAIFSLLPVLPVSLFNRRRESCARGCNRCQDSCPVRIHPERADLQSGECIACGRCADGCPMANVTLARLDGFKRDQATDDASELAQGNTRKRPPAGPAILGTEVALTLVKAAILAALCHLLM
;
A
#
# COMPACT_ATOMS: atom_id res chain seq x y z
N MET A 1 11.53 28.42 53.64
CA MET A 1 11.63 26.95 53.59
C MET A 1 11.30 26.51 52.15
N ALA A 2 12.30 26.31 51.31
CA ALA A 2 12.15 25.91 49.92
C ALA A 2 12.25 24.39 49.83
N ARG A 3 11.19 23.74 49.29
CA ARG A 3 11.20 22.30 49.01
C ARG A 3 11.81 22.08 47.63
N THR A 4 13.00 21.52 47.57
CA THR A 4 13.67 21.05 46.36
C THR A 4 12.95 19.80 45.84
N ALA A 5 12.34 19.89 44.67
CA ALA A 5 11.78 18.78 43.94
C ALA A 5 12.90 18.02 43.19
N SER A 6 13.20 16.80 43.65
CA SER A 6 14.11 15.88 42.97
C SER A 6 13.50 15.34 41.70
N THR A 7 13.99 15.78 40.55
CA THR A 7 13.68 15.24 39.23
C THR A 7 14.44 13.92 39.02
N LYS A 8 13.76 12.81 39.22
CA LYS A 8 14.25 11.46 38.90
C LYS A 8 14.35 11.31 37.39
N THR A 9 15.53 11.47 36.84
CA THR A 9 15.86 11.16 35.44
C THR A 9 15.62 9.67 35.18
N ARG A 10 14.55 9.34 34.46
CA ARG A 10 14.34 7.98 33.91
C ARG A 10 15.47 7.70 32.94
N GLY A 11 16.42 6.86 33.30
CA GLY A 11 17.47 6.36 32.45
C GLY A 11 16.90 5.77 31.16
N ALA A 12 17.31 6.32 30.01
CA ALA A 12 17.00 5.78 28.71
C ALA A 12 17.61 4.37 28.59
N LYS A 13 16.77 3.34 28.57
CA LYS A 13 17.21 1.97 28.27
C LYS A 13 17.89 1.97 26.91
N ARG A 14 19.16 1.56 26.85
CA ARG A 14 19.90 1.29 25.61
C ARG A 14 19.05 0.38 24.72
N PRO A 15 19.02 0.61 23.40
CA PRO A 15 18.36 -0.32 22.50
C PRO A 15 19.01 -1.69 22.62
N ALA A 16 18.23 -2.69 22.97
CA ALA A 16 18.66 -4.08 23.01
C ALA A 16 19.27 -4.45 21.65
N GLY A 17 20.37 -5.21 21.65
CA GLY A 17 21.04 -5.62 20.42
C GLY A 17 20.08 -6.29 19.45
N THR A 18 20.35 -6.19 18.16
CA THR A 18 19.44 -6.63 17.09
C THR A 18 18.92 -8.08 17.29
N LEU A 19 19.79 -8.98 17.77
CA LEU A 19 19.43 -10.38 18.07
C LEU A 19 18.46 -10.51 19.24
N GLU A 20 18.64 -9.70 20.28
CA GLU A 20 17.75 -9.72 21.45
C GLU A 20 16.37 -9.12 21.11
N SER A 21 16.31 -8.11 20.24
CA SER A 21 15.04 -7.56 19.74
C SER A 21 14.28 -8.57 18.87
N LEU A 22 14.98 -9.34 18.04
CA LEU A 22 14.39 -10.41 17.23
C LEU A 22 13.88 -11.57 18.11
N ARG A 23 14.64 -11.99 19.11
CA ARG A 23 14.26 -13.03 20.06
C ARG A 23 13.05 -12.62 20.92
N ASN A 24 13.00 -11.37 21.38
CA ASN A 24 11.86 -10.83 22.09
C ASN A 24 10.62 -10.74 21.19
N GLY A 25 10.79 -10.37 19.92
CA GLY A 25 9.73 -10.40 18.90
C GLY A 25 9.18 -11.81 18.70
N ALA A 26 10.05 -12.81 18.56
CA ALA A 26 9.65 -14.21 18.38
C ALA A 26 8.86 -14.74 19.60
N ASN A 27 9.28 -14.41 20.81
CA ASN A 27 8.58 -14.81 22.04
C ASN A 27 7.18 -14.17 22.15
N VAL A 28 7.01 -12.91 21.72
CA VAL A 28 5.69 -12.24 21.69
C VAL A 28 4.78 -12.87 20.64
N ILE A 29 5.32 -13.33 19.51
CA ILE A 29 4.56 -14.04 18.48
C ILE A 29 4.07 -15.40 18.97
N ALA A 30 4.93 -16.14 19.69
CA ALA A 30 4.60 -17.48 20.18
C ALA A 30 3.59 -17.46 21.33
N HIS A 31 3.80 -16.61 22.35
CA HIS A 31 3.03 -16.61 23.59
C HIS A 31 2.65 -15.20 24.06
N PRO A 32 1.58 -14.58 23.50
CA PRO A 32 1.14 -13.26 23.94
C PRO A 32 0.54 -13.35 25.35
N LYS A 33 1.17 -12.70 26.32
CA LYS A 33 0.73 -12.67 27.73
C LYS A 33 -0.32 -11.60 28.02
N ASN A 34 -0.39 -10.53 27.17
CA ASN A 34 -1.26 -9.37 27.38
C ASN A 34 -1.90 -8.91 26.05
N LYS A 35 -3.05 -8.20 26.14
CA LYS A 35 -3.74 -7.59 24.98
C LYS A 35 -2.82 -6.74 24.10
N MET A 36 -1.81 -6.09 24.67
CA MET A 36 -0.80 -5.34 23.92
C MET A 36 0.08 -6.28 23.09
N GLN A 37 0.52 -7.40 23.65
CA GLN A 37 1.34 -8.40 22.95
C GLN A 37 0.56 -9.11 21.85
N GLU A 38 -0.72 -9.37 22.05
CA GLU A 38 -1.61 -9.92 21.01
C GLU A 38 -1.72 -8.98 19.80
N ARG A 39 -1.81 -7.67 20.03
CA ARG A 39 -1.77 -6.66 18.96
C ARG A 39 -0.44 -6.64 18.23
N LEU A 40 0.67 -6.70 18.97
CA LEU A 40 2.00 -6.78 18.35
C LEU A 40 2.15 -8.06 17.54
N ARG A 41 1.68 -9.21 18.03
CA ARG A 41 1.61 -10.47 17.29
C ARG A 41 0.88 -10.30 15.97
N ARG A 42 -0.31 -9.70 15.99
CA ARG A 42 -1.09 -9.41 14.77
C ARG A 42 -0.30 -8.56 13.77
N GLN A 43 0.33 -7.48 14.23
CA GLN A 43 1.15 -6.61 13.37
C GLN A 43 2.33 -7.36 12.75
N TYR A 44 3.04 -8.18 13.53
CA TYR A 44 4.17 -8.98 13.02
C TYR A 44 3.72 -10.03 12.01
N LEU A 45 2.63 -10.74 12.28
CA LEU A 45 2.09 -11.76 11.38
C LEU A 45 1.63 -11.16 10.05
N HIS A 46 0.83 -10.09 10.08
CA HIS A 46 0.39 -9.41 8.86
C HIS A 46 1.56 -8.83 8.06
N ARG A 47 2.54 -8.26 8.76
CA ARG A 47 3.76 -7.77 8.10
C ARG A 47 4.55 -8.91 7.47
N GLY A 48 4.71 -10.03 8.15
CA GLY A 48 5.38 -11.23 7.64
C GLY A 48 4.68 -11.79 6.41
N VAL A 49 3.35 -12.01 6.49
CA VAL A 49 2.54 -12.48 5.36
C VAL A 49 2.66 -11.53 4.17
N ARG A 50 2.58 -10.22 4.42
CA ARG A 50 2.74 -9.22 3.35
C ARG A 50 4.09 -9.33 2.66
N TRP A 51 5.20 -9.41 3.41
CA TRP A 51 6.53 -9.57 2.85
C TRP A 51 6.68 -10.89 2.08
N CYS A 52 6.16 -12.01 2.61
CA CYS A 52 6.18 -13.29 1.90
C CYS A 52 5.44 -13.21 0.56
N VAL A 53 4.24 -12.62 0.53
CA VAL A 53 3.47 -12.43 -0.70
C VAL A 53 4.22 -11.50 -1.67
N GLN A 54 4.74 -10.37 -1.20
CA GLN A 54 5.48 -9.41 -2.03
C GLN A 54 6.72 -10.03 -2.66
N PHE A 55 7.53 -10.76 -1.89
CA PHE A 55 8.70 -11.45 -2.43
C PHE A 55 8.32 -12.58 -3.37
N GLY A 56 7.28 -13.35 -3.05
CA GLY A 56 6.75 -14.38 -3.95
C GLY A 56 6.38 -13.80 -5.32
N PHE A 57 5.61 -12.71 -5.36
CA PHE A 57 5.26 -12.04 -6.62
C PHE A 57 6.46 -11.40 -7.32
N LEU A 58 7.40 -10.82 -6.58
CA LEU A 58 8.62 -10.23 -7.16
C LEU A 58 9.48 -11.28 -7.87
N ILE A 59 9.53 -12.51 -7.34
CA ILE A 59 10.33 -13.61 -7.91
C ILE A 59 9.56 -14.28 -9.05
N CYS A 60 8.28 -14.60 -8.87
CA CYS A 60 7.50 -15.37 -9.84
C CYS A 60 6.95 -14.52 -11.00
N PHE A 61 6.55 -13.27 -10.70
CA PHE A 61 5.84 -12.40 -11.66
C PHE A 61 6.41 -10.97 -11.70
N PRO A 62 7.73 -10.77 -11.86
CA PRO A 62 8.33 -9.43 -11.84
C PRO A 62 7.82 -8.54 -12.97
N ALA A 63 7.46 -9.13 -14.11
CA ALA A 63 6.99 -8.44 -15.30
C ALA A 63 5.48 -8.13 -15.31
N ALA A 64 4.69 -8.64 -14.35
CA ALA A 64 3.22 -8.52 -14.37
C ALA A 64 2.73 -7.06 -14.49
N TRP A 65 3.39 -6.13 -13.80
CA TRP A 65 3.08 -4.71 -13.91
C TRP A 65 3.31 -4.17 -15.32
N ASN A 66 4.48 -4.50 -15.91
CA ASN A 66 4.85 -4.02 -17.25
C ASN A 66 3.97 -4.66 -18.34
N ALA A 67 3.68 -5.96 -18.21
CA ALA A 67 2.79 -6.67 -19.12
C ALA A 67 1.38 -6.06 -19.12
N ALA A 68 0.79 -5.83 -17.96
CA ALA A 68 -0.52 -5.18 -17.85
C ALA A 68 -0.50 -3.74 -18.38
N PHE A 69 0.57 -2.98 -18.12
CA PHE A 69 0.69 -1.63 -18.63
C PHE A 69 0.91 -1.59 -20.15
N ASN A 70 1.51 -2.62 -20.74
CA ASN A 70 1.57 -2.77 -22.19
C ASN A 70 0.18 -2.90 -22.80
N GLY A 71 -0.79 -3.52 -22.12
CA GLY A 71 -2.19 -3.55 -22.55
C GLY A 71 -2.80 -2.15 -22.69
N VAL A 72 -2.52 -1.25 -21.73
CA VAL A 72 -2.96 0.16 -21.83
C VAL A 72 -2.34 0.84 -23.07
N LYS A 73 -1.02 0.73 -23.20
CA LYS A 73 -0.29 1.32 -24.35
C LYS A 73 -0.80 0.77 -25.68
N TYR A 74 -1.04 -0.52 -25.76
CA TYR A 74 -1.58 -1.18 -26.93
C TYR A 74 -2.92 -0.58 -27.37
N ILE A 75 -3.87 -0.40 -26.44
CA ILE A 75 -5.17 0.21 -26.75
C ILE A 75 -4.99 1.58 -27.40
N PHE A 76 -4.17 2.46 -26.79
CA PHE A 76 -3.99 3.82 -27.29
C PHE A 76 -3.18 3.88 -28.59
N THR A 77 -2.26 2.95 -28.81
CA THR A 77 -1.53 2.85 -30.08
C THR A 77 -2.45 2.39 -31.22
N GLN A 78 -3.31 1.38 -30.99
CA GLN A 78 -4.30 0.95 -31.95
C GLN A 78 -5.33 2.03 -32.26
N LEU A 79 -5.74 2.79 -31.25
CA LEU A 79 -6.64 3.91 -31.42
C LEU A 79 -6.00 5.01 -32.32
N GLY A 80 -4.71 5.30 -32.14
CA GLY A 80 -3.97 6.28 -32.94
C GLY A 80 -3.75 5.82 -34.39
N SER A 81 -3.57 4.54 -34.64
CA SER A 81 -3.38 3.95 -35.98
C SER A 81 -4.69 3.56 -36.64
N HIS A 82 -5.86 3.77 -36.02
CA HIS A 82 -7.17 3.32 -36.49
C HIS A 82 -7.24 1.80 -36.78
N ALA A 83 -6.39 1.01 -36.14
CA ALA A 83 -6.34 -0.43 -36.31
C ALA A 83 -7.32 -1.15 -35.36
N PRO A 84 -7.80 -2.36 -35.70
CA PRO A 84 -8.69 -3.12 -34.83
C PRO A 84 -7.99 -3.51 -33.54
N ILE A 85 -8.73 -3.48 -32.45
CA ILE A 85 -8.24 -3.92 -31.12
C ILE A 85 -8.49 -5.43 -31.01
N GLU A 86 -7.43 -6.21 -31.06
CA GLU A 86 -7.49 -7.66 -30.88
C GLU A 86 -7.23 -8.03 -29.40
N LEU A 87 -7.81 -9.13 -28.96
CA LEU A 87 -7.61 -9.63 -27.60
C LEU A 87 -6.23 -10.29 -27.46
N THR A 88 -5.23 -9.48 -27.12
CA THR A 88 -3.86 -9.96 -26.85
C THR A 88 -3.70 -10.41 -25.39
N GLY A 89 -2.65 -11.20 -25.08
CA GLY A 89 -2.34 -11.60 -23.70
C GLY A 89 -2.15 -10.38 -22.77
N PHE A 90 -1.55 -9.29 -23.26
CA PHE A 90 -1.41 -8.05 -22.48
C PHE A 90 -2.75 -7.38 -22.18
N LEU A 91 -3.68 -7.40 -23.12
CA LEU A 91 -5.02 -6.83 -22.94
C LEU A 91 -5.85 -7.68 -21.98
N SER A 92 -5.81 -9.01 -22.11
CA SER A 92 -6.52 -9.91 -21.22
C SER A 92 -6.01 -9.82 -19.77
N LEU A 93 -4.69 -9.71 -19.56
CA LEU A 93 -4.11 -9.47 -18.25
C LEU A 93 -4.55 -8.12 -17.67
N LEU A 94 -4.57 -7.06 -18.48
CA LEU A 94 -5.07 -5.75 -18.06
C LEU A 94 -6.51 -5.84 -17.58
N LEU A 95 -7.41 -6.44 -18.40
CA LEU A 95 -8.83 -6.57 -18.08
C LEU A 95 -9.04 -7.41 -16.81
N ALA A 96 -8.29 -8.50 -16.65
CA ALA A 96 -8.32 -9.34 -15.45
C ALA A 96 -7.90 -8.56 -14.19
N LEU A 97 -6.84 -7.73 -14.27
CA LEU A 97 -6.40 -6.90 -13.16
C LEU A 97 -7.37 -5.76 -12.85
N LEU A 98 -8.04 -5.18 -13.86
CA LEU A 98 -9.10 -4.18 -13.65
C LEU A 98 -10.29 -4.82 -12.93
N ALA A 99 -10.78 -5.98 -13.40
CA ALA A 99 -11.86 -6.72 -12.75
C ALA A 99 -11.49 -7.14 -11.32
N PHE A 100 -10.28 -7.66 -11.12
CA PHE A 100 -9.76 -8.00 -9.79
C PHE A 100 -9.73 -6.77 -8.86
N THR A 101 -9.33 -5.60 -9.38
CA THR A 101 -9.28 -4.36 -8.61
C THR A 101 -10.67 -3.86 -8.25
N CYS A 102 -11.66 -3.98 -9.13
CA CYS A 102 -13.05 -3.66 -8.82
C CYS A 102 -13.59 -4.51 -7.65
N VAL A 103 -13.23 -5.80 -7.59
CA VAL A 103 -13.70 -6.72 -6.55
C VAL A 103 -12.91 -6.57 -5.25
N PHE A 104 -11.58 -6.57 -5.32
CA PHE A 104 -10.70 -6.66 -4.15
C PHE A 104 -9.97 -5.37 -3.80
N GLY A 105 -10.28 -4.27 -4.48
CA GLY A 105 -9.55 -3.03 -4.35
C GLY A 105 -8.14 -3.11 -4.93
N ARG A 106 -7.33 -2.11 -4.71
CA ARG A 106 -5.95 -2.02 -5.22
C ARG A 106 -4.98 -2.99 -4.51
N PHE A 107 -5.43 -4.22 -4.24
CA PHE A 107 -4.62 -5.26 -3.59
C PHE A 107 -3.35 -5.55 -4.38
N PHE A 108 -3.42 -5.59 -5.72
CA PHE A 108 -2.25 -5.73 -6.59
C PHE A 108 -1.14 -4.74 -6.23
N CYS A 109 -1.46 -3.45 -6.07
CA CYS A 109 -0.49 -2.42 -5.71
C CYS A 109 0.11 -2.62 -4.31
N GLY A 110 -0.67 -3.16 -3.37
CA GLY A 110 -0.24 -3.38 -1.99
C GLY A 110 0.64 -4.60 -1.78
N PHE A 111 0.42 -5.66 -2.59
CA PHE A 111 0.98 -6.99 -2.33
C PHE A 111 1.74 -7.61 -3.51
N ALA A 112 1.37 -7.32 -4.76
CA ALA A 112 1.89 -8.06 -5.91
C ALA A 112 2.77 -7.20 -6.84
N CYS A 113 2.62 -5.89 -6.84
CA CYS A 113 3.36 -5.02 -7.73
C CYS A 113 4.85 -4.98 -7.39
N ALA A 114 5.70 -5.35 -8.36
CA ALA A 114 7.14 -5.36 -8.20
C ALA A 114 7.73 -3.98 -7.87
N PHE A 115 7.23 -2.89 -8.51
CA PHE A 115 7.59 -1.51 -8.16
C PHE A 115 7.16 -1.14 -6.74
N GLY A 116 6.01 -1.63 -6.30
CA GLY A 116 5.55 -1.43 -4.94
C GLY A 116 6.45 -2.10 -3.92
N THR A 117 6.90 -3.32 -4.20
CA THR A 117 7.84 -4.08 -3.37
C THR A 117 9.20 -3.42 -3.35
N LEU A 118 9.72 -2.99 -4.52
CA LEU A 118 10.95 -2.21 -4.61
C LEU A 118 10.90 -0.96 -3.72
N GLY A 119 9.80 -0.20 -3.78
CA GLY A 119 9.62 0.98 -2.95
C GLY A 119 9.61 0.69 -1.45
N ASP A 120 8.96 -0.40 -1.03
CA ASP A 120 8.95 -0.84 0.38
C ASP A 120 10.37 -1.25 0.84
N ILE A 121 11.15 -1.95 -0.02
CA ILE A 121 12.53 -2.35 0.27
C ILE A 121 13.43 -1.12 0.40
N VAL A 122 13.41 -0.23 -0.61
CA VAL A 122 14.24 1.00 -0.62
C VAL A 122 13.94 1.86 0.61
N TYR A 123 12.66 2.06 0.93
CA TYR A 123 12.26 2.83 2.10
C TYR A 123 12.71 2.18 3.41
N ALA A 124 12.57 0.85 3.53
CA ALA A 124 13.00 0.11 4.72
C ALA A 124 14.51 0.20 4.94
N LEU A 125 15.30 0.09 3.87
CA LEU A 125 16.78 0.20 3.92
C LEU A 125 17.24 1.64 4.17
N ALA A 126 16.56 2.63 3.58
CA ALA A 126 16.90 4.03 3.76
C ALA A 126 16.55 4.56 5.17
N THR A 127 15.54 3.98 5.83
CA THR A 127 15.08 4.45 7.15
C THR A 127 16.17 4.45 8.23
N PRO A 128 16.93 3.36 8.48
CA PRO A 128 18.02 3.38 9.47
C PRO A 128 19.11 4.38 9.09
N LEU A 129 19.47 4.46 7.81
CA LEU A 129 20.48 5.41 7.30
C LEU A 129 20.09 6.86 7.57
N ARG A 130 18.84 7.24 7.26
CA ARG A 130 18.32 8.59 7.54
C ARG A 130 18.32 8.92 9.02
N ARG A 131 18.01 7.94 9.89
CA ARG A 131 18.07 8.12 11.36
C ARG A 131 19.50 8.37 11.82
N THR A 132 20.46 7.61 11.31
CA THR A 132 21.88 7.78 11.64
C THR A 132 22.40 9.15 11.16
N LEU A 133 22.02 9.57 9.96
CA LEU A 133 22.40 10.87 9.38
C LEU A 133 21.58 12.06 9.95
N ARG A 134 20.69 11.81 10.92
CA ARG A 134 19.80 12.82 11.52
C ARG A 134 18.98 13.63 10.51
N LEU A 135 18.73 13.05 9.34
CA LEU A 135 17.88 13.66 8.31
C LEU A 135 16.38 13.57 8.67
N GLU A 136 16.04 12.80 9.69
CA GLU A 136 14.69 12.70 10.23
C GLU A 136 14.44 13.82 11.25
N GLY A 137 14.07 15.03 10.79
CA GLY A 137 13.42 16.03 11.64
C GLY A 137 12.04 15.49 12.08
N LYS A 138 11.59 15.86 13.30
CA LYS A 138 10.22 15.54 13.77
C LYS A 138 9.21 16.18 12.81
N GLY A 139 8.73 15.41 11.83
CA GLY A 139 7.80 15.89 10.78
C GLY A 139 8.36 15.96 9.36
N ALA A 140 9.66 15.71 9.12
CA ALA A 140 10.31 15.83 7.82
C ALA A 140 9.69 14.95 6.71
N HIS A 141 8.89 13.96 7.08
CA HIS A 141 8.21 13.07 6.12
C HIS A 141 6.74 13.42 5.89
N ARG A 142 6.24 14.51 6.46
CA ARG A 142 4.85 14.94 6.28
C ARG A 142 4.81 16.11 5.30
N LEU A 143 4.57 15.78 4.02
CA LEU A 143 4.22 16.81 3.06
C LEU A 143 2.93 17.49 3.53
N PRO A 144 2.82 18.84 3.40
CA PRO A 144 1.56 19.52 3.62
C PRO A 144 0.46 18.92 2.78
N ALA A 145 -0.77 18.85 3.31
CA ALA A 145 -1.89 18.18 2.62
C ALA A 145 -2.13 18.72 1.20
N GLY A 146 -2.00 20.04 0.99
CA GLY A 146 -2.13 20.65 -0.33
C GLY A 146 -1.05 20.19 -1.32
N VAL A 147 0.21 20.15 -0.87
CA VAL A 147 1.34 19.68 -1.70
C VAL A 147 1.18 18.21 -2.05
N GLN A 148 0.77 17.39 -1.08
CA GLN A 148 0.52 15.96 -1.34
C GLN A 148 -0.58 15.76 -2.38
N HIS A 149 -1.67 16.52 -2.27
CA HIS A 149 -2.77 16.43 -3.23
C HIS A 149 -2.34 16.89 -4.63
N ALA A 150 -1.60 18.01 -4.73
CA ALA A 150 -1.07 18.47 -6.01
C ALA A 150 -0.12 17.47 -6.65
N LEU A 151 0.78 16.86 -5.86
CA LEU A 151 1.67 15.80 -6.35
C LEU A 151 0.92 14.54 -6.79
N GLN A 152 -0.20 14.19 -6.14
CA GLN A 152 -1.05 13.06 -6.57
C GLN A 152 -1.69 13.29 -7.94
N LEU A 153 -1.88 14.54 -8.38
CA LEU A 153 -2.38 14.85 -9.72
C LEU A 153 -1.34 14.57 -10.80
N VAL A 154 -0.04 14.61 -10.47
CA VAL A 154 1.04 14.36 -11.44
C VAL A 154 0.91 12.99 -12.11
N LYS A 155 0.47 11.94 -11.38
CA LYS A 155 0.27 10.60 -11.98
C LYS A 155 -0.76 10.58 -13.10
N TYR A 156 -1.79 11.44 -13.03
CA TYR A 156 -2.79 11.58 -14.09
C TYR A 156 -2.21 12.31 -15.30
N ALA A 157 -1.41 13.35 -15.05
CA ALA A 157 -0.69 14.04 -16.14
C ALA A 157 0.29 13.08 -16.83
N VAL A 158 1.00 12.25 -16.09
CA VAL A 158 1.88 11.20 -16.64
C VAL A 158 1.07 10.19 -17.46
N LEU A 159 -0.08 9.73 -16.97
CA LEU A 159 -0.95 8.81 -17.71
C LEU A 159 -1.42 9.44 -19.03
N VAL A 160 -1.98 10.65 -18.96
CA VAL A 160 -2.46 11.37 -20.17
C VAL A 160 -1.32 11.60 -21.15
N GLY A 161 -0.15 12.00 -20.69
CA GLY A 161 1.04 12.19 -21.51
C GLY A 161 1.45 10.90 -22.25
N ILE A 162 1.49 9.77 -21.55
CA ILE A 162 1.82 8.47 -22.17
C ILE A 162 0.74 8.06 -23.20
N CYS A 163 -0.54 8.21 -22.85
CA CYS A 163 -1.62 7.90 -23.77
C CYS A 163 -1.55 8.78 -25.06
N ALA A 164 -1.28 10.08 -24.90
CA ALA A 164 -1.11 10.99 -26.03
C ALA A 164 0.10 10.59 -26.92
N LEU A 165 1.24 10.26 -26.30
CA LEU A 165 2.42 9.78 -27.05
C LEU A 165 2.15 8.46 -27.79
N CYS A 166 1.34 7.57 -27.21
CA CYS A 166 0.92 6.32 -27.88
C CYS A 166 0.02 6.61 -29.08
N VAL A 167 -0.97 7.50 -28.95
CA VAL A 167 -1.87 7.90 -30.04
C VAL A 167 -1.10 8.59 -31.19
N MET A 168 -0.11 9.42 -30.85
CA MET A 168 0.75 10.08 -31.83
C MET A 168 1.79 9.16 -32.50
N GLY A 169 1.92 7.91 -32.03
CA GLY A 169 2.93 6.97 -32.54
C GLY A 169 4.39 7.29 -32.12
N ILE A 170 4.60 8.27 -31.24
CA ILE A 170 5.93 8.72 -30.80
C ILE A 170 6.46 7.85 -29.63
N TRP A 171 5.57 7.12 -28.94
CA TRP A 171 5.91 6.32 -27.78
C TRP A 171 7.12 5.39 -27.96
N PRO A 172 7.30 4.64 -29.08
CA PRO A 172 8.44 3.74 -29.26
C PRO A 172 9.80 4.44 -29.15
N GLN A 173 9.90 5.70 -29.63
CA GLN A 173 11.14 6.48 -29.62
C GLN A 173 11.51 6.96 -28.20
N VAL A 174 10.50 7.26 -27.36
CA VAL A 174 10.69 7.79 -26.00
C VAL A 174 10.70 6.70 -24.95
N SER A 175 10.11 5.54 -25.23
CA SER A 175 9.93 4.44 -24.28
C SER A 175 11.24 3.96 -23.63
N GLY A 176 12.35 3.99 -24.40
CA GLY A 176 13.66 3.57 -23.93
C GLY A 176 14.19 4.35 -22.73
N ALA A 177 13.74 5.60 -22.52
CA ALA A 177 14.15 6.44 -21.38
C ALA A 177 13.30 6.21 -20.11
N SER A 178 12.31 5.34 -20.14
CA SER A 178 11.38 5.15 -19.04
C SER A 178 11.94 4.29 -17.91
N PRO A 179 11.68 4.62 -16.62
CA PRO A 179 12.25 3.90 -15.47
C PRO A 179 11.80 2.44 -15.38
N TRP A 180 10.63 2.10 -15.93
CA TRP A 180 10.15 0.72 -15.94
C TRP A 180 10.87 -0.16 -16.96
N VAL A 181 11.44 0.40 -18.03
CA VAL A 181 12.28 -0.35 -18.97
C VAL A 181 13.59 -0.75 -18.29
N ALA A 182 14.24 0.16 -17.57
CA ALA A 182 15.43 -0.18 -16.79
C ALA A 182 15.12 -1.23 -15.71
N PHE A 183 14.01 -1.10 -14.99
CA PHE A 183 13.59 -2.09 -14.00
C PHE A 183 13.30 -3.46 -14.63
N ALA A 184 12.59 -3.49 -15.76
CA ALA A 184 12.31 -4.73 -16.49
C ALA A 184 13.59 -5.41 -16.96
N GLY A 185 14.57 -4.65 -17.49
CA GLY A 185 15.87 -5.17 -17.89
C GLY A 185 16.65 -5.78 -16.74
N ILE A 186 16.68 -5.12 -15.58
CA ILE A 186 17.32 -5.65 -14.36
C ILE A 186 16.67 -6.97 -13.94
N THR A 187 15.33 -7.05 -13.92
CA THR A 187 14.61 -8.25 -13.51
C THR A 187 14.71 -9.39 -14.50
N ALA A 188 14.77 -9.08 -15.81
CA ALA A 188 14.99 -10.03 -16.89
C ALA A 188 16.46 -10.42 -17.09
N ARG A 189 17.39 -9.78 -16.37
CA ARG A 189 18.85 -9.95 -16.53
C ARG A 189 19.35 -9.66 -17.96
N SER A 190 18.65 -8.81 -18.68
CA SER A 190 18.99 -8.35 -20.01
C SER A 190 19.10 -6.84 -20.00
N LEU A 191 20.34 -6.34 -20.02
CA LEU A 191 20.63 -4.90 -19.99
C LEU A 191 20.97 -4.34 -21.38
N GLU A 192 20.97 -5.21 -22.39
CA GLU A 192 21.28 -4.83 -23.77
C GLU A 192 20.23 -3.87 -24.33
N GLY A 193 20.70 -2.82 -24.98
CA GLY A 193 19.82 -1.83 -25.62
C GLY A 193 19.08 -0.86 -24.70
N ILE A 194 19.35 -0.91 -23.36
CA ILE A 194 18.73 0.03 -22.42
C ILE A 194 19.55 1.32 -22.39
N VAL A 195 18.90 2.44 -22.67
CA VAL A 195 19.53 3.76 -22.68
C VAL A 195 19.91 4.19 -21.25
N PRO A 196 21.09 4.81 -21.03
CA PRO A 196 21.52 5.27 -19.71
C PRO A 196 20.53 6.19 -18.99
N THR A 197 19.74 6.96 -19.75
CA THR A 197 18.69 7.82 -19.22
C THR A 197 17.60 7.06 -18.47
N ALA A 198 17.30 5.81 -18.83
CA ALA A 198 16.35 4.96 -18.12
C ALA A 198 16.84 4.61 -16.71
N PHE A 199 18.14 4.33 -16.56
CA PHE A 199 18.75 4.08 -15.25
C PHE A 199 18.80 5.35 -14.39
N ALA A 200 19.08 6.50 -15.00
CA ALA A 200 19.03 7.79 -14.31
C ALA A 200 17.59 8.09 -13.80
N ALA A 201 16.58 7.85 -14.65
CA ALA A 201 15.18 8.00 -14.26
C ALA A 201 14.78 7.03 -13.14
N LEU A 202 15.19 5.76 -13.22
CA LEU A 202 14.96 4.77 -12.15
C LEU A 202 15.66 5.20 -10.86
N GLY A 203 16.92 5.65 -10.94
CA GLY A 203 17.68 6.16 -9.79
C GLY A 203 16.99 7.35 -9.12
N ALA A 204 16.49 8.32 -9.90
CA ALA A 204 15.72 9.46 -9.37
C ALA A 204 14.44 9.00 -8.64
N VAL A 205 13.72 8.02 -9.20
CA VAL A 205 12.55 7.41 -8.56
C VAL A 205 12.94 6.71 -7.26
N MET A 206 14.06 5.97 -7.23
CA MET A 206 14.55 5.30 -6.02
C MET A 206 14.95 6.30 -4.94
N VAL A 207 15.56 7.42 -5.29
CA VAL A 207 15.82 8.52 -4.34
C VAL A 207 14.52 9.05 -3.75
N GLY A 208 13.51 9.29 -4.57
CA GLY A 208 12.17 9.67 -4.08
C GLY A 208 11.57 8.63 -3.13
N MET A 209 11.70 7.32 -3.45
CA MET A 209 11.25 6.21 -2.61
C MET A 209 12.03 6.13 -1.28
N ALA A 210 13.31 6.54 -1.26
CA ALA A 210 14.10 6.57 -0.05
C ALA A 210 13.58 7.61 0.96
N PHE A 211 12.96 8.71 0.52
CA PHE A 211 12.42 9.75 1.39
C PHE A 211 10.92 9.58 1.66
N VAL A 212 10.13 9.17 0.67
CA VAL A 212 8.68 9.02 0.79
C VAL A 212 8.28 7.59 0.51
N GLU A 213 7.63 6.95 1.48
CA GLU A 213 7.12 5.58 1.33
C GLU A 213 6.15 5.53 0.14
N ARG A 214 6.36 4.57 -0.78
CA ARG A 214 5.51 4.42 -1.97
C ARG A 214 5.48 5.64 -2.90
N PHE A 215 6.57 6.43 -2.96
CA PHE A 215 6.69 7.65 -3.78
C PHE A 215 6.19 7.45 -5.21
N PHE A 216 6.73 6.45 -5.92
CA PHE A 216 6.32 6.16 -7.30
C PHE A 216 4.81 5.87 -7.40
N CYS A 217 4.28 5.01 -6.52
CA CYS A 217 2.89 4.61 -6.55
C CYS A 217 1.91 5.75 -6.27
N GLN A 218 2.34 6.73 -5.46
CA GLN A 218 1.52 7.88 -5.08
C GLN A 218 1.49 8.97 -6.15
N PHE A 219 2.65 9.25 -6.78
CA PHE A 219 2.82 10.47 -7.55
C PHE A 219 3.13 10.27 -9.03
N LEU A 220 3.73 9.16 -9.41
CA LEU A 220 4.24 8.96 -10.77
C LEU A 220 3.61 7.77 -11.52
N CYS A 221 3.00 6.82 -10.81
CA CYS A 221 2.54 5.57 -11.42
C CYS A 221 1.28 5.79 -12.26
N PRO A 222 1.35 5.67 -13.61
CA PRO A 222 0.19 5.82 -14.48
C PRO A 222 -0.86 4.72 -14.24
N PHE A 223 -0.41 3.51 -13.92
CA PHE A 223 -1.31 2.41 -13.59
C PHE A 223 -2.03 2.64 -12.26
N GLY A 224 -1.34 3.30 -11.30
CA GLY A 224 -1.96 3.78 -10.07
C GLY A 224 -3.05 4.83 -10.31
N ALA A 225 -2.91 5.67 -11.35
CA ALA A 225 -3.95 6.61 -11.76
C ALA A 225 -5.19 5.88 -12.29
N ILE A 226 -5.02 4.88 -13.16
CA ILE A 226 -6.14 4.06 -13.67
C ILE A 226 -6.89 3.40 -12.51
N PHE A 227 -6.17 2.71 -11.62
CA PHE A 227 -6.79 2.01 -10.50
C PHE A 227 -7.50 2.94 -9.49
N SER A 228 -7.08 4.20 -9.38
CA SER A 228 -7.74 5.14 -8.49
C SER A 228 -9.07 5.67 -9.02
N LEU A 229 -9.32 5.54 -10.32
CA LEU A 229 -10.57 5.92 -10.96
C LEU A 229 -11.62 4.79 -10.97
N LEU A 230 -11.18 3.54 -10.72
CA LEU A 230 -12.09 2.40 -10.74
C LEU A 230 -13.03 2.41 -9.53
N PRO A 231 -14.32 2.10 -9.74
CA PRO A 231 -15.23 1.83 -8.65
C PRO A 231 -14.83 0.53 -7.97
N VAL A 232 -14.65 0.57 -6.64
CA VAL A 232 -14.31 -0.62 -5.86
C VAL A 232 -15.54 -1.06 -5.07
N LEU A 233 -15.85 -2.35 -5.17
CA LEU A 233 -16.95 -2.93 -4.39
C LEU A 233 -16.63 -2.87 -2.88
N PRO A 234 -17.62 -2.55 -2.04
CA PRO A 234 -17.40 -2.32 -0.60
C PRO A 234 -16.95 -3.57 0.18
N VAL A 235 -17.00 -4.74 -0.43
CA VAL A 235 -16.68 -6.05 0.15
C VAL A 235 -15.25 -6.14 0.72
N SER A 236 -14.31 -5.46 0.07
CA SER A 236 -12.88 -5.58 0.38
C SER A 236 -12.27 -4.33 1.01
N LEU A 237 -13.09 -3.34 1.32
CA LEU A 237 -12.63 -2.07 1.85
C LEU A 237 -12.51 -2.09 3.37
N PHE A 238 -11.55 -1.32 3.88
CA PHE A 238 -11.44 -1.09 5.31
C PHE A 238 -12.49 -0.05 5.73
N ASN A 239 -13.28 -0.37 6.74
CA ASN A 239 -14.24 0.53 7.34
C ASN A 239 -13.68 1.08 8.66
N ARG A 240 -13.89 2.36 8.92
CA ARG A 240 -13.46 3.03 10.14
C ARG A 240 -14.64 3.71 10.82
N ARG A 241 -14.87 3.37 12.09
CA ARG A 241 -15.85 4.06 12.95
C ARG A 241 -15.16 5.24 13.65
N ARG A 242 -15.45 6.46 13.22
CA ARG A 242 -14.88 7.69 13.82
C ARG A 242 -15.36 7.97 15.23
N GLU A 243 -16.59 7.68 15.50
CA GLU A 243 -17.28 7.95 16.78
C GLU A 243 -16.58 7.31 17.97
N SER A 244 -15.99 6.14 17.75
CA SER A 244 -15.26 5.40 18.79
C SER A 244 -13.75 5.72 18.84
N CYS A 245 -13.28 6.74 18.12
CA CYS A 245 -11.88 7.12 18.13
C CYS A 245 -11.54 8.00 19.33
N ALA A 246 -10.38 7.79 19.95
CA ALA A 246 -9.86 8.72 20.93
C ALA A 246 -9.61 10.11 20.30
N ARG A 247 -9.94 11.18 21.04
CA ARG A 247 -9.75 12.55 20.58
C ARG A 247 -8.29 12.78 20.13
N GLY A 248 -8.09 13.35 18.94
CA GLY A 248 -6.76 13.66 18.40
C GLY A 248 -5.94 12.44 17.93
N CYS A 249 -6.54 11.25 17.82
CA CYS A 249 -5.83 10.05 17.36
C CYS A 249 -5.70 10.00 15.84
N ASN A 250 -4.46 10.03 15.32
CA ASN A 250 -4.12 9.94 13.90
C ASN A 250 -3.31 8.67 13.55
N ARG A 251 -3.30 7.64 14.41
CA ARG A 251 -2.50 6.42 14.25
C ARG A 251 -2.72 5.69 12.91
N CYS A 252 -3.96 5.66 12.41
CA CYS A 252 -4.27 5.02 11.13
C CYS A 252 -3.64 5.78 9.95
N GLN A 253 -3.59 7.11 10.00
CA GLN A 253 -2.92 7.95 9.02
C GLN A 253 -1.39 7.80 9.10
N ASP A 254 -0.83 7.81 10.30
CA ASP A 254 0.61 7.66 10.52
C ASP A 254 1.12 6.27 10.07
N SER A 255 0.26 5.25 10.14
CA SER A 255 0.57 3.90 9.67
C SER A 255 0.33 3.70 8.17
N CYS A 256 -0.33 4.64 7.50
CA CYS A 256 -0.71 4.50 6.09
C CYS A 256 0.45 4.87 5.16
N PRO A 257 0.93 3.95 4.29
CA PRO A 257 2.03 4.23 3.36
C PRO A 257 1.67 5.24 2.27
N VAL A 258 0.38 5.36 1.94
CA VAL A 258 -0.15 6.32 0.97
C VAL A 258 -0.84 7.53 1.62
N ARG A 259 -0.78 7.62 2.96
CA ARG A 259 -1.23 8.75 3.77
C ARG A 259 -2.62 9.27 3.44
N ILE A 260 -3.59 8.37 3.37
CA ILE A 260 -4.99 8.75 3.22
C ILE A 260 -5.41 9.60 4.42
N HIS A 261 -5.98 10.78 4.14
CA HIS A 261 -6.42 11.70 5.19
C HIS A 261 -7.63 11.15 5.94
N PRO A 262 -7.57 11.09 7.29
CA PRO A 262 -8.68 10.56 8.10
C PRO A 262 -9.93 11.46 8.10
N GLU A 263 -9.81 12.72 7.66
CA GLU A 263 -10.92 13.67 7.59
C GLU A 263 -11.99 13.28 6.57
N ARG A 264 -11.60 12.55 5.53
CA ARG A 264 -12.55 11.91 4.63
C ARG A 264 -13.06 10.66 5.31
N ALA A 265 -14.35 10.61 5.59
CA ALA A 265 -15.01 9.57 6.37
C ALA A 265 -14.74 8.14 5.88
N ASP A 266 -14.31 8.00 4.63
CA ASP A 266 -14.16 6.73 3.96
C ASP A 266 -12.69 6.41 3.72
N LEU A 267 -12.23 5.31 4.31
CA LEU A 267 -11.04 4.58 3.86
C LEU A 267 -11.25 4.03 2.42
N GLN A 268 -12.36 4.35 1.81
CA GLN A 268 -12.77 4.08 0.44
C GLN A 268 -12.18 5.05 -0.59
N SER A 269 -11.19 5.85 -0.19
CA SER A 269 -10.46 6.68 -1.13
C SER A 269 -9.86 5.79 -2.22
N GLY A 270 -10.02 6.16 -3.49
CA GLY A 270 -9.39 5.48 -4.62
C GLY A 270 -7.87 5.34 -4.50
N GLU A 271 -7.25 6.00 -3.53
CA GLU A 271 -5.83 5.89 -3.21
C GLU A 271 -5.49 4.71 -2.27
N CYS A 272 -6.49 4.04 -1.68
CA CYS A 272 -6.26 2.93 -0.77
C CYS A 272 -5.67 1.71 -1.49
N ILE A 273 -4.46 1.27 -1.10
CA ILE A 273 -3.79 0.08 -1.64
C ILE A 273 -4.15 -1.22 -0.90
N ALA A 274 -5.20 -1.23 -0.13
CA ALA A 274 -5.73 -2.39 0.60
C ALA A 274 -4.71 -3.14 1.48
N CYS A 275 -3.67 -2.46 1.99
CA CYS A 275 -2.55 -3.09 2.69
C CYS A 275 -2.81 -3.45 4.16
N GLY A 276 -3.90 -3.00 4.78
CA GLY A 276 -4.30 -3.34 6.15
C GLY A 276 -3.52 -2.68 7.29
N ARG A 277 -2.45 -1.92 7.03
CA ARG A 277 -1.59 -1.33 8.09
C ARG A 277 -2.34 -0.40 9.04
N CYS A 278 -3.39 0.25 8.57
CA CYS A 278 -4.25 1.10 9.39
C CYS A 278 -5.06 0.28 10.42
N ALA A 279 -5.50 -0.93 10.06
CA ALA A 279 -6.19 -1.83 10.96
C ALA A 279 -5.24 -2.37 12.04
N ASP A 280 -4.03 -2.77 11.63
CA ASP A 280 -3.00 -3.25 12.56
C ASP A 280 -2.51 -2.16 13.51
N GLY A 281 -2.40 -0.92 13.05
CA GLY A 281 -1.95 0.22 13.83
C GLY A 281 -3.01 0.80 14.78
N CYS A 282 -4.29 0.43 14.64
CA CYS A 282 -5.38 1.02 15.40
C CYS A 282 -5.42 0.52 16.86
N PRO A 283 -5.20 1.39 17.88
CA PRO A 283 -5.22 0.96 19.27
C PRO A 283 -6.60 0.58 19.78
N MET A 284 -7.66 1.10 19.13
CA MET A 284 -9.06 0.87 19.53
C MET A 284 -9.74 -0.22 18.69
N ALA A 285 -9.02 -0.86 17.75
CA ALA A 285 -9.58 -1.83 16.79
C ALA A 285 -10.80 -1.30 15.99
N ASN A 286 -10.85 0.00 15.76
CA ASN A 286 -11.96 0.67 15.06
C ASN A 286 -11.87 0.60 13.53
N VAL A 287 -10.75 0.08 13.00
CA VAL A 287 -10.57 -0.15 11.57
C VAL A 287 -10.71 -1.65 11.33
N THR A 288 -11.71 -2.03 10.58
CA THR A 288 -12.01 -3.43 10.25
C THR A 288 -12.19 -3.57 8.75
N LEU A 289 -11.90 -4.76 8.22
CA LEU A 289 -12.26 -5.10 6.85
C LEU A 289 -13.80 -5.17 6.76
N ALA A 290 -14.40 -4.50 5.77
CA ALA A 290 -15.82 -4.61 5.51
C ALA A 290 -16.14 -6.07 5.13
N ARG A 291 -17.07 -6.70 5.86
CA ARG A 291 -17.58 -8.03 5.55
C ARG A 291 -18.80 -7.90 4.66
N LEU A 292 -19.08 -8.95 3.88
CA LEU A 292 -20.32 -9.06 3.10
C LEU A 292 -21.59 -8.90 3.97
N ASP A 293 -21.51 -9.32 5.24
CA ASP A 293 -22.61 -9.19 6.22
C ASP A 293 -22.82 -7.74 6.73
N GLY A 294 -21.88 -6.82 6.43
CA GLY A 294 -21.91 -5.42 6.85
C GLY A 294 -22.67 -4.48 5.92
N PHE A 295 -23.38 -5.01 4.93
CA PHE A 295 -24.19 -4.20 4.00
C PHE A 295 -25.49 -3.67 4.64
N LYS A 296 -25.76 -4.00 5.91
CA LYS A 296 -26.82 -3.36 6.69
C LYS A 296 -26.36 -1.95 7.09
N ARG A 297 -26.59 -1.02 6.17
CA ARG A 297 -26.42 0.44 6.37
C ARG A 297 -27.33 0.97 7.50
N ASP A 298 -28.29 0.17 7.92
CA ASP A 298 -29.38 0.56 8.83
C ASP A 298 -29.04 0.36 10.31
N GLN A 299 -27.92 -0.31 10.66
CA GLN A 299 -27.49 -0.43 12.07
C GLN A 299 -26.78 0.82 12.61
N ALA A 300 -26.46 1.79 11.78
CA ALA A 300 -25.87 3.06 12.25
C ALA A 300 -26.90 3.94 12.98
N THR A 301 -28.19 3.78 12.68
CA THR A 301 -29.28 4.49 13.36
C THR A 301 -29.68 3.84 14.69
N ASP A 302 -29.58 2.51 14.79
CA ASP A 302 -29.88 1.78 16.03
C ASP A 302 -28.74 1.92 17.06
N ASP A 303 -27.47 1.88 16.63
CA ASP A 303 -26.31 2.12 17.51
C ASP A 303 -26.29 3.56 18.07
N ALA A 304 -26.80 4.55 17.35
CA ALA A 304 -26.89 5.94 17.82
C ALA A 304 -27.93 6.09 18.96
N SER A 305 -29.02 5.34 18.91
CA SER A 305 -30.05 5.34 19.96
C SER A 305 -29.57 4.59 21.22
N GLU A 306 -28.77 3.52 21.10
CA GLU A 306 -28.18 2.81 22.23
C GLU A 306 -27.07 3.62 22.92
N LEU A 307 -26.27 4.40 22.17
CA LEU A 307 -25.25 5.31 22.72
C LEU A 307 -25.87 6.47 23.51
N ALA A 308 -27.04 6.95 23.10
CA ALA A 308 -27.80 7.96 23.84
C ALA A 308 -28.32 7.44 25.21
N GLN A 309 -28.44 6.12 25.37
CA GLN A 309 -28.86 5.46 26.61
C GLN A 309 -27.68 5.06 27.53
N GLY A 310 -26.43 5.49 27.26
CA GLY A 310 -25.28 5.31 28.14
C GLY A 310 -24.73 3.87 28.22
N ASN A 311 -25.18 2.97 27.37
CA ASN A 311 -24.76 1.57 27.39
C ASN A 311 -23.54 1.36 26.50
N THR A 312 -22.35 1.70 27.01
CA THR A 312 -21.08 1.43 26.35
C THR A 312 -20.78 -0.07 26.37
N ARG A 313 -21.37 -0.83 25.47
CA ARG A 313 -20.97 -2.21 25.23
C ARG A 313 -19.49 -2.22 24.79
N LYS A 314 -18.61 -2.59 25.73
CA LYS A 314 -17.19 -2.88 25.44
C LYS A 314 -17.15 -3.95 24.35
N ARG A 315 -16.82 -3.56 23.11
CA ARG A 315 -16.62 -4.50 22.02
C ARG A 315 -15.58 -5.55 22.44
N PRO A 316 -15.86 -6.85 22.26
CA PRO A 316 -14.85 -7.88 22.54
C PRO A 316 -13.60 -7.60 21.70
N PRO A 317 -12.41 -7.77 22.27
CA PRO A 317 -11.17 -7.67 21.50
C PRO A 317 -11.23 -8.64 20.33
N ALA A 318 -10.67 -8.23 19.19
CA ALA A 318 -10.56 -9.11 18.02
C ALA A 318 -9.82 -10.39 18.44
N GLY A 319 -10.56 -11.48 18.57
CA GLY A 319 -10.01 -12.77 19.01
C GLY A 319 -9.10 -13.40 17.94
N PRO A 320 -8.34 -14.45 18.31
CA PRO A 320 -7.42 -15.15 17.41
C PRO A 320 -8.09 -15.69 16.14
N ALA A 321 -9.38 -16.02 16.20
CA ALA A 321 -10.17 -16.46 15.05
C ALA A 321 -10.29 -15.39 13.94
N ILE A 322 -10.35 -14.10 14.30
CA ILE A 322 -10.43 -13.00 13.33
C ILE A 322 -9.08 -12.81 12.62
N LEU A 323 -7.98 -12.98 13.34
CA LEU A 323 -6.63 -12.91 12.75
C LEU A 323 -6.42 -14.00 11.70
N GLY A 324 -6.85 -15.22 12.00
CA GLY A 324 -6.77 -16.35 11.05
C GLY A 324 -7.57 -16.09 9.76
N THR A 325 -8.78 -15.54 9.89
CA THR A 325 -9.61 -15.23 8.71
C THR A 325 -9.05 -14.11 7.85
N GLU A 326 -8.44 -13.07 8.44
CA GLU A 326 -7.81 -11.97 7.69
C GLU A 326 -6.57 -12.44 6.91
N VAL A 327 -5.74 -13.27 7.54
CA VAL A 327 -4.57 -13.88 6.88
C VAL A 327 -5.03 -14.83 5.77
N ALA A 328 -5.99 -15.70 6.03
CA ALA A 328 -6.54 -16.62 5.03
C ALA A 328 -7.12 -15.85 3.83
N LEU A 329 -7.89 -14.79 4.06
CA LEU A 329 -8.43 -13.96 2.99
C LEU A 329 -7.34 -13.28 2.16
N THR A 330 -6.26 -12.83 2.81
CA THR A 330 -5.10 -12.24 2.11
C THR A 330 -4.41 -13.30 1.22
N LEU A 331 -4.23 -14.50 1.72
CA LEU A 331 -3.63 -15.61 0.96
C LEU A 331 -4.53 -16.07 -0.20
N VAL A 332 -5.84 -16.13 0.01
CA VAL A 332 -6.81 -16.45 -1.07
C VAL A 332 -6.75 -15.39 -2.17
N LYS A 333 -6.76 -14.10 -1.83
CA LYS A 333 -6.60 -13.01 -2.82
C LYS A 333 -5.29 -13.13 -3.58
N ALA A 334 -4.19 -13.43 -2.88
CA ALA A 334 -2.88 -13.62 -3.49
C ALA A 334 -2.87 -14.84 -4.43
N ALA A 335 -3.49 -15.96 -4.04
CA ALA A 335 -3.59 -17.16 -4.86
C ALA A 335 -4.41 -16.92 -6.13
N ILE A 336 -5.57 -16.26 -6.03
CA ILE A 336 -6.38 -15.88 -7.20
C ILE A 336 -5.57 -15.00 -8.14
N LEU A 337 -4.89 -14.00 -7.62
CA LEU A 337 -4.08 -13.10 -8.43
C LEU A 337 -2.90 -13.82 -9.10
N ALA A 338 -2.23 -14.72 -8.39
CA ALA A 338 -1.14 -15.54 -8.94
C ALA A 338 -1.65 -16.45 -10.06
N ALA A 339 -2.81 -17.10 -9.88
CA ALA A 339 -3.45 -17.91 -10.92
C ALA A 339 -3.79 -17.08 -12.17
N LEU A 340 -4.35 -15.87 -12.00
CA LEU A 340 -4.62 -14.97 -13.12
C LEU A 340 -3.33 -14.57 -13.85
N CYS A 341 -2.27 -14.21 -13.13
CA CYS A 341 -0.98 -13.89 -13.74
C CYS A 341 -0.39 -15.09 -14.47
N HIS A 342 -0.46 -16.29 -13.89
CA HIS A 342 0.07 -17.51 -14.50
C HIS A 342 -0.68 -17.92 -15.77
N LEU A 343 -2.01 -17.73 -15.81
CA LEU A 343 -2.83 -18.10 -16.98
C LEU A 343 -2.69 -17.11 -18.14
N LEU A 344 -2.39 -15.82 -17.86
CA LEU A 344 -2.45 -14.76 -18.85
C LEU A 344 -1.06 -14.22 -19.25
N MET A 345 0.00 -14.62 -18.58
CA MET A 345 1.40 -14.31 -18.93
C MET A 345 2.08 -15.48 -19.61
#